data_a8937467ada6abbd09930815b6ee271c
#
_entry.id   a8937467ada6abbd09930815b6ee271c
#
_cell.length_a   1.000
_cell.length_b   1.000
_cell.length_c   1.000
_cell.angle_alpha   90.00
_cell.angle_beta   90.00
_cell.angle_gamma   90.00
#
_symmetry.space_group_name_H-M   'P 1'
#
loop_
_entity.id
_entity.type
_entity.pdbx_description
1 polymer ?
#
loop_
_entity_poly.entity_id
_entity_poly.type
_entity_poly.pdbx_seq_one_letter_code
_entity_poly.pdbx_strand_id
1 'polypeptide(L)'
;MTYPHHNATRTAYQCTRSLVQARTIAYLINTMASKNDNKNYKVLAENRRARYDYAIEEDIEVGIILHGSEVKSLRLGQSNIAESYASVDDGELWLTNAYIAPYDRAMFGHEERRKRKLLCKRKELVRLWNATKREGMTIVPLVMYFNDKGLVKLKIATG
;
A
#
# COMPACT_ATOMS: atom_id res chain seq x y z
N MET A 1 56.88 -20.34 35.39
CA MET A 1 55.58 -19.71 35.65
C MET A 1 55.40 -18.59 34.69
N THR A 2 54.71 -18.80 33.58
CA THR A 2 54.38 -17.80 32.57
C THR A 2 52.91 -17.89 32.24
N TYR A 3 52.19 -16.82 32.53
CA TYR A 3 50.76 -16.64 32.21
C TYR A 3 50.60 -16.28 30.73
N PRO A 4 49.63 -16.82 30.02
CA PRO A 4 49.13 -16.24 28.76
C PRO A 4 47.82 -15.52 29.03
N HIS A 5 47.83 -14.18 28.96
CA HIS A 5 46.63 -13.34 28.88
C HIS A 5 46.48 -12.74 27.50
N HIS A 6 45.20 -12.57 27.09
CA HIS A 6 44.64 -11.75 26.02
C HIS A 6 44.55 -12.35 24.62
N ASN A 7 43.37 -12.97 24.32
CA ASN A 7 42.83 -12.91 22.94
C ASN A 7 41.29 -13.12 22.83
N ALA A 8 40.51 -12.93 23.91
CA ALA A 8 39.05 -13.17 23.86
C ALA A 8 38.19 -11.95 23.51
N THR A 9 38.75 -10.72 23.54
CA THR A 9 37.95 -9.48 23.39
C THR A 9 37.89 -8.93 21.96
N ARG A 10 38.73 -9.38 21.04
CA ARG A 10 38.72 -8.89 19.64
C ARG A 10 37.67 -9.56 18.75
N THR A 11 37.27 -10.78 19.05
CA THR A 11 36.32 -11.54 18.20
C THR A 11 34.88 -11.09 18.36
N ALA A 12 34.48 -10.62 19.54
CA ALA A 12 33.11 -10.15 19.79
C ALA A 12 32.77 -8.82 19.11
N TYR A 13 33.76 -7.89 19.03
CA TYR A 13 33.56 -6.59 18.38
C TYR A 13 33.48 -6.65 16.85
N GLN A 14 34.10 -7.64 16.23
CA GLN A 14 34.00 -7.81 14.75
C GLN A 14 32.69 -8.42 14.32
N CYS A 15 32.07 -9.28 15.14
CA CYS A 15 30.79 -9.92 14.83
C CYS A 15 29.61 -8.92 14.86
N THR A 16 29.59 -7.98 15.81
CA THR A 16 28.52 -6.96 15.91
C THR A 16 28.57 -5.92 14.80
N ARG A 17 29.77 -5.57 14.32
CA ARG A 17 29.92 -4.62 13.19
C ARG A 17 29.43 -5.19 11.86
N SER A 18 29.60 -6.49 11.64
CA SER A 18 29.14 -7.20 10.45
C SER A 18 27.61 -7.27 10.37
N LEU A 19 26.92 -7.50 11.50
CA LEU A 19 25.45 -7.59 11.54
C LEU A 19 24.77 -6.23 11.35
N VAL A 20 25.35 -5.14 11.86
CA VAL A 20 24.82 -3.79 11.67
C VAL A 20 24.99 -3.34 10.21
N GLN A 21 26.14 -3.62 9.59
CA GLN A 21 26.37 -3.32 8.17
C GLN A 21 25.45 -4.15 7.26
N ALA A 22 25.21 -5.43 7.55
CA ALA A 22 24.30 -6.27 6.77
C ALA A 22 22.86 -5.77 6.84
N ARG A 23 22.39 -5.29 8.00
CA ARG A 23 21.07 -4.69 8.15
C ARG A 23 20.92 -3.35 7.41
N THR A 24 21.94 -2.52 7.44
CA THR A 24 21.96 -1.23 6.73
C THR A 24 21.99 -1.43 5.22
N ILE A 25 22.76 -2.41 4.72
CA ILE A 25 22.82 -2.75 3.29
C ILE A 25 21.48 -3.37 2.84
N ALA A 26 20.89 -4.26 3.62
CA ALA A 26 19.57 -4.83 3.32
C ALA A 26 18.46 -3.76 3.31
N TYR A 27 18.50 -2.78 4.22
CA TYR A 27 17.58 -1.63 4.21
C TYR A 27 17.79 -0.73 2.98
N LEU A 28 19.03 -0.46 2.58
CA LEU A 28 19.36 0.33 1.38
C LEU A 28 18.97 -0.41 0.08
N ILE A 29 19.18 -1.73 0.01
CA ILE A 29 18.78 -2.54 -1.14
C ILE A 29 17.24 -2.58 -1.25
N ASN A 30 16.52 -2.69 -0.15
CA ASN A 30 15.05 -2.70 -0.15
C ASN A 30 14.46 -1.33 -0.49
N THR A 31 15.15 -0.23 -0.14
CA THR A 31 14.76 1.15 -0.54
C THR A 31 15.08 1.44 -2.02
N MET A 32 16.10 0.80 -2.59
CA MET A 32 16.45 0.95 -4.01
C MET A 32 15.65 0.02 -4.93
N ALA A 33 15.13 -1.10 -4.43
CA ALA A 33 14.30 -2.04 -5.22
C ALA A 33 12.87 -1.53 -5.50
N SER A 34 12.47 -0.38 -4.95
CA SER A 34 11.13 0.20 -5.15
C SER A 34 11.05 1.24 -6.28
N LYS A 35 12.07 1.37 -7.13
CA LYS A 35 11.95 2.13 -8.38
C LYS A 35 11.52 1.18 -9.52
N ASN A 36 10.23 0.87 -9.57
CA ASN A 36 9.61 0.40 -10.81
C ASN A 36 9.51 1.59 -11.75
N ASP A 37 10.53 1.78 -12.59
CA ASP A 37 10.54 2.72 -13.73
C ASP A 37 9.63 2.18 -14.86
N ASN A 38 8.35 1.97 -14.58
CA ASN A 38 7.35 1.72 -15.60
C ASN A 38 6.89 3.08 -16.17
N LYS A 39 7.29 3.37 -17.40
CA LYS A 39 7.05 4.61 -18.15
C LYS A 39 5.58 5.07 -18.21
N ASN A 40 4.62 4.24 -17.84
CA ASN A 40 3.17 4.54 -17.86
C ASN A 40 2.51 4.53 -16.47
N TYR A 41 3.30 4.42 -15.39
CA TYR A 41 2.79 4.47 -14.03
C TYR A 41 2.42 5.91 -13.66
N LYS A 42 1.13 6.24 -13.73
CA LYS A 42 0.62 7.56 -13.34
C LYS A 42 -0.08 7.46 -11.98
N VAL A 43 0.51 8.03 -10.94
CA VAL A 43 -0.14 8.17 -9.62
C VAL A 43 -1.31 9.13 -9.75
N LEU A 44 -2.48 8.74 -9.24
CA LEU A 44 -3.73 9.50 -9.25
C LEU A 44 -4.00 10.16 -7.89
N ALA A 45 -3.81 9.40 -6.82
CA ALA A 45 -3.95 9.86 -5.45
C ALA A 45 -3.03 9.06 -4.53
N GLU A 46 -2.48 9.71 -3.53
CA GLU A 46 -1.61 9.10 -2.52
C GLU A 46 -2.06 9.49 -1.12
N ASN A 47 -2.18 8.52 -0.21
CA ASN A 47 -2.41 8.75 1.20
C ASN A 47 -1.08 8.75 1.96
N ARG A 48 -0.44 9.93 2.04
CA ARG A 48 0.84 10.09 2.74
C ARG A 48 0.74 9.90 4.25
N ARG A 49 -0.42 10.24 4.84
CA ARG A 49 -0.66 10.12 6.28
C ARG A 49 -0.76 8.67 6.74
N ALA A 50 -1.26 7.78 5.89
CA ALA A 50 -1.39 6.37 6.23
C ALA A 50 -0.08 5.73 6.73
N ARG A 51 1.06 6.10 6.14
CA ARG A 51 2.37 5.60 6.55
C ARG A 51 2.87 6.16 7.87
N TYR A 52 2.30 7.29 8.31
CA TYR A 52 2.62 7.90 9.59
C TYR A 52 1.68 7.42 10.70
N ASP A 53 0.39 7.30 10.38
CA ASP A 53 -0.66 7.00 11.35
C ASP A 53 -0.77 5.49 11.65
N TYR A 54 -0.33 4.62 10.72
CA TYR A 54 -0.47 3.17 10.81
C TYR A 54 0.88 2.46 10.65
N ALA A 55 1.10 1.41 11.45
CA ALA A 55 2.22 0.48 11.32
C ALA A 55 1.96 -0.48 10.16
N ILE A 56 2.29 -0.07 8.93
CA ILE A 56 2.04 -0.84 7.72
C ILE A 56 2.94 -2.08 7.68
N GLU A 57 2.34 -3.26 7.71
CA GLU A 57 3.06 -4.53 7.65
C GLU A 57 3.27 -5.02 6.21
N GLU A 58 2.20 -5.10 5.42
CA GLU A 58 2.24 -5.63 4.05
C GLU A 58 1.33 -4.81 3.14
N ASP A 59 1.78 -4.48 1.93
CA ASP A 59 0.96 -3.84 0.90
C ASP A 59 0.51 -4.86 -0.15
N ILE A 60 -0.77 -4.78 -0.52
CA ILE A 60 -1.41 -5.65 -1.51
C ILE A 60 -1.95 -4.80 -2.66
N GLU A 61 -1.66 -5.20 -3.91
CA GLU A 61 -2.23 -4.56 -5.09
C GLU A 61 -3.58 -5.18 -5.45
N VAL A 62 -4.61 -4.34 -5.53
CA VAL A 62 -5.97 -4.75 -5.89
C VAL A 62 -6.50 -3.96 -7.09
N GLY A 63 -7.44 -4.54 -7.83
CA GLY A 63 -8.21 -3.84 -8.85
C GLY A 63 -9.37 -3.07 -8.22
N ILE A 64 -9.93 -2.09 -8.94
CA ILE A 64 -11.11 -1.33 -8.51
C ILE A 64 -12.13 -1.28 -9.64
N ILE A 65 -13.42 -1.48 -9.32
CA ILE A 65 -14.52 -1.35 -10.26
C ILE A 65 -15.01 0.10 -10.27
N LEU A 66 -14.88 0.76 -11.42
CA LEU A 66 -15.20 2.16 -11.63
C LEU A 66 -16.23 2.35 -12.75
N HIS A 67 -17.02 3.41 -12.66
CA HIS A 67 -17.83 3.89 -13.78
C HIS A 67 -16.98 4.65 -14.80
N GLY A 68 -17.42 4.74 -16.04
CA GLY A 68 -16.70 5.47 -17.09
C GLY A 68 -16.48 6.96 -16.79
N SER A 69 -17.45 7.61 -16.11
CA SER A 69 -17.34 8.99 -15.63
C SER A 69 -16.24 9.15 -14.57
N GLU A 70 -16.10 8.19 -13.65
CA GLU A 70 -15.05 8.20 -12.63
C GLU A 70 -13.66 8.08 -13.25
N VAL A 71 -13.48 7.19 -14.23
CA VAL A 71 -12.19 7.03 -14.94
C VAL A 71 -11.79 8.33 -15.67
N LYS A 72 -12.77 9.06 -16.21
CA LYS A 72 -12.51 10.38 -16.85
C LYS A 72 -12.06 11.40 -15.81
N SER A 73 -12.71 11.51 -14.66
CA SER A 73 -12.31 12.39 -13.56
C SER A 73 -10.93 12.03 -12.99
N LEU A 74 -10.63 10.75 -12.86
CA LEU A 74 -9.30 10.28 -12.44
C LEU A 74 -8.18 10.69 -13.40
N ARG A 75 -8.44 10.69 -14.71
CA ARG A 75 -7.47 11.19 -15.71
C ARG A 75 -7.17 12.67 -15.55
N LEU A 76 -8.14 13.46 -15.06
CA LEU A 76 -7.98 14.86 -14.68
C LEU A 76 -7.28 15.07 -13.33
N GLY A 77 -7.03 14.00 -12.57
CA GLY A 77 -6.37 14.07 -11.26
C GLY A 77 -7.27 14.54 -10.13
N GLN A 78 -8.59 14.51 -10.30
CA GLN A 78 -9.56 14.99 -9.33
C GLN A 78 -10.01 13.86 -8.39
N SER A 79 -9.12 13.40 -7.52
CA SER A 79 -9.41 12.31 -6.57
C SER A 79 -8.64 12.47 -5.25
N ASN A 80 -9.23 11.98 -4.16
CA ASN A 80 -8.61 11.93 -2.84
C ASN A 80 -8.98 10.62 -2.12
N ILE A 81 -7.98 9.95 -1.57
CA ILE A 81 -8.13 8.70 -0.83
C ILE A 81 -7.72 8.82 0.65
N ALA A 82 -7.35 10.01 1.13
CA ALA A 82 -6.79 10.20 2.47
C ALA A 82 -7.76 9.79 3.60
N GLU A 83 -9.07 10.01 3.40
CA GLU A 83 -10.12 9.70 4.38
C GLU A 83 -10.83 8.38 4.09
N SER A 84 -10.35 7.60 3.15
CA SER A 84 -10.98 6.35 2.74
C SER A 84 -10.40 5.16 3.51
N TYR A 85 -11.22 4.13 3.64
CA TYR A 85 -10.85 2.85 4.22
C TYR A 85 -11.48 1.72 3.42
N ALA A 86 -10.92 0.52 3.54
CA ALA A 86 -11.52 -0.65 2.94
C ALA A 86 -12.09 -1.59 4.01
N SER A 87 -13.21 -2.24 3.70
CA SER A 87 -13.88 -3.23 4.55
C SER A 87 -14.16 -4.51 3.77
N VAL A 88 -14.17 -5.64 4.47
CA VAL A 88 -14.61 -6.91 3.91
C VAL A 88 -16.02 -7.18 4.38
N ASP A 89 -16.98 -7.06 3.46
CA ASP A 89 -18.40 -7.26 3.70
C ASP A 89 -18.92 -8.39 2.78
N ASP A 90 -19.61 -9.37 3.31
CA ASP A 90 -20.18 -10.53 2.59
C ASP A 90 -19.18 -11.29 1.70
N GLY A 91 -17.93 -11.39 2.15
CA GLY A 91 -16.88 -12.06 1.39
C GLY A 91 -16.37 -11.29 0.17
N GLU A 92 -16.63 -10.00 0.11
CA GLU A 92 -16.16 -9.05 -0.90
C GLU A 92 -15.43 -7.89 -0.25
N LEU A 93 -14.48 -7.30 -0.98
CA LEU A 93 -13.71 -6.16 -0.51
C LEU A 93 -14.28 -4.86 -1.09
N TRP A 94 -14.56 -3.89 -0.22
CA TRP A 94 -15.17 -2.62 -0.57
C TRP A 94 -14.31 -1.45 -0.12
N LEU A 95 -14.17 -0.45 -0.97
CA LEU A 95 -13.57 0.84 -0.66
C LEU A 95 -14.68 1.84 -0.34
N THR A 96 -14.62 2.43 0.85
CA THR A 96 -15.61 3.38 1.35
C THR A 96 -14.97 4.75 1.52
N ASN A 97 -15.74 5.81 1.27
CA ASN A 97 -15.37 7.21 1.47
C ASN A 97 -14.20 7.72 0.60
N ALA A 98 -13.86 7.03 -0.50
CA ALA A 98 -12.89 7.57 -1.46
C ALA A 98 -13.57 8.62 -2.34
N TYR A 99 -13.03 9.84 -2.36
CA TYR A 99 -13.55 10.96 -3.15
C TYR A 99 -13.06 10.89 -4.59
N ILE A 100 -13.99 10.94 -5.54
CA ILE A 100 -13.72 11.15 -6.98
C ILE A 100 -14.69 12.21 -7.45
N ALA A 101 -14.17 13.33 -7.96
CA ALA A 101 -15.01 14.44 -8.41
C ALA A 101 -15.97 14.02 -9.54
N PRO A 102 -17.19 14.56 -9.58
CA PRO A 102 -18.12 14.33 -10.68
C PRO A 102 -17.50 14.86 -11.99
N TYR A 103 -17.81 14.17 -13.08
CA TYR A 103 -17.35 14.62 -14.40
C TYR A 103 -18.39 15.54 -15.01
N ASP A 104 -18.11 16.86 -15.12
CA ASP A 104 -19.06 17.91 -15.51
C ASP A 104 -19.72 17.69 -16.89
N ARG A 105 -19.09 16.91 -17.77
CA ARG A 105 -19.63 16.61 -19.10
C ARG A 105 -20.38 15.27 -19.15
N ALA A 106 -20.62 14.63 -18.01
CA ALA A 106 -21.41 13.41 -17.96
C ALA A 106 -22.90 13.73 -17.83
N MET A 107 -23.71 13.19 -18.73
CA MET A 107 -25.17 13.33 -18.65
C MET A 107 -25.77 12.70 -17.39
N PHE A 108 -25.10 11.66 -16.88
CA PHE A 108 -25.42 11.01 -15.61
C PHE A 108 -24.13 11.03 -14.74
N GLY A 109 -24.11 11.90 -13.72
CA GLY A 109 -23.02 11.98 -12.75
C GLY A 109 -22.99 10.73 -11.87
N HIS A 110 -21.83 10.43 -11.31
CA HIS A 110 -21.67 9.44 -10.25
C HIS A 110 -21.67 10.15 -8.89
N GLU A 111 -22.04 9.44 -7.84
CA GLU A 111 -21.88 9.92 -6.47
C GLU A 111 -20.38 9.96 -6.10
N GLU A 112 -19.92 11.08 -5.57
CA GLU A 112 -18.50 11.36 -5.31
C GLU A 112 -17.87 10.34 -4.36
N ARG A 113 -18.58 9.96 -3.29
CA ARG A 113 -18.08 9.12 -2.19
C ARG A 113 -18.75 7.74 -2.12
N ARG A 114 -19.31 7.25 -3.21
CA ARG A 114 -19.97 5.94 -3.25
C ARG A 114 -19.02 4.80 -2.84
N LYS A 115 -19.58 3.72 -2.33
CA LYS A 115 -18.84 2.46 -2.13
C LYS A 115 -18.39 1.88 -3.48
N ARG A 116 -17.13 1.44 -3.56
CA ARG A 116 -16.53 0.86 -4.77
C ARG A 116 -15.99 -0.52 -4.46
N LYS A 117 -16.35 -1.49 -5.29
CA LYS A 117 -15.89 -2.86 -5.13
C LYS A 117 -14.41 -2.97 -5.54
N LEU A 118 -13.62 -3.62 -4.71
CA LEU A 118 -12.23 -3.95 -4.97
C LEU A 118 -12.10 -5.40 -5.40
N LEU A 119 -11.19 -5.64 -6.34
CA LEU A 119 -10.92 -6.97 -6.89
C LEU A 119 -9.56 -7.45 -6.40
N CYS A 120 -9.54 -8.51 -5.60
CA CYS A 120 -8.36 -9.17 -5.10
C CYS A 120 -8.47 -10.70 -5.26
N LYS A 121 -7.37 -11.41 -5.07
CA LYS A 121 -7.36 -12.87 -5.07
C LYS A 121 -8.03 -13.41 -3.80
N ARG A 122 -8.66 -14.57 -3.91
CA ARG A 122 -9.34 -15.21 -2.78
C ARG A 122 -8.43 -15.40 -1.55
N LYS A 123 -7.16 -15.75 -1.77
CA LYS A 123 -6.16 -15.91 -0.69
C LYS A 123 -5.87 -14.59 0.03
N GLU A 124 -5.76 -13.49 -0.71
CA GLU A 124 -5.55 -12.15 -0.18
C GLU A 124 -6.77 -11.68 0.61
N LEU A 125 -7.98 -11.92 0.09
CA LEU A 125 -9.23 -11.59 0.78
C LEU A 125 -9.34 -12.28 2.14
N VAL A 126 -9.03 -13.59 2.22
CA VAL A 126 -9.06 -14.35 3.48
C VAL A 126 -8.03 -13.78 4.48
N ARG A 127 -6.85 -13.40 4.00
CA ARG A 127 -5.80 -12.78 4.85
C ARG A 127 -6.28 -11.45 5.41
N LEU A 128 -6.80 -10.56 4.57
CA LEU A 128 -7.36 -9.26 4.97
C LEU A 128 -8.52 -9.41 5.96
N TRP A 129 -9.42 -10.39 5.72
CA TRP A 129 -10.53 -10.67 6.62
C TRP A 129 -10.04 -11.13 8.00
N ASN A 130 -9.02 -12.01 8.05
CA ASN A 130 -8.44 -12.46 9.32
C ASN A 130 -7.79 -11.30 10.08
N ALA A 131 -6.99 -10.46 9.42
CA ALA A 131 -6.38 -9.29 10.02
C ALA A 131 -7.44 -8.34 10.61
N THR A 132 -8.49 -8.04 9.84
CA THR A 132 -9.56 -7.14 10.31
C THR A 132 -10.39 -7.73 11.46
N LYS A 133 -10.78 -9.02 11.38
CA LYS A 133 -11.71 -9.63 12.36
C LYS A 133 -11.03 -10.15 13.61
N ARG A 134 -9.81 -10.68 13.51
CA ARG A 134 -9.08 -11.28 14.63
C ARG A 134 -8.13 -10.32 15.32
N GLU A 135 -7.49 -9.46 14.56
CA GLU A 135 -6.43 -8.56 15.04
C GLU A 135 -6.92 -7.13 15.21
N GLY A 136 -8.15 -6.83 14.77
CA GLY A 136 -8.75 -5.49 14.88
C GLY A 136 -8.10 -4.44 13.98
N MET A 137 -7.31 -4.86 12.99
CA MET A 137 -6.63 -3.96 12.07
C MET A 137 -7.60 -3.30 11.09
N THR A 138 -7.24 -2.12 10.61
CA THR A 138 -7.97 -1.40 9.56
C THR A 138 -7.27 -1.58 8.21
N ILE A 139 -8.04 -1.71 7.14
CA ILE A 139 -7.48 -1.77 5.78
C ILE A 139 -7.47 -0.34 5.21
N VAL A 140 -6.29 0.20 4.96
CA VAL A 140 -6.08 1.57 4.53
C VAL A 140 -5.53 1.61 3.10
N PRO A 141 -6.11 2.42 2.20
CA PRO A 141 -5.54 2.63 0.87
C PRO A 141 -4.30 3.52 0.96
N LEU A 142 -3.24 3.15 0.23
CA LEU A 142 -1.98 3.87 0.19
C LEU A 142 -1.82 4.72 -1.06
N VAL A 143 -1.97 4.09 -2.23
CA VAL A 143 -1.73 4.72 -3.54
C VAL A 143 -2.71 4.19 -4.56
N MET A 144 -3.35 5.08 -5.30
CA MET A 144 -4.16 4.78 -6.47
C MET A 144 -3.42 5.25 -7.75
N TYR A 145 -3.35 4.41 -8.77
CA TYR A 145 -2.57 4.69 -9.97
C TYR A 145 -3.12 3.97 -11.21
N PHE A 146 -2.74 4.46 -12.40
CA PHE A 146 -2.90 3.71 -13.65
C PHE A 146 -1.71 2.78 -13.86
N ASN A 147 -2.00 1.54 -14.22
CA ASN A 147 -0.97 0.60 -14.68
C ASN A 147 -0.67 0.81 -16.18
N ASP A 148 0.31 0.05 -16.71
CA ASP A 148 0.72 0.12 -18.11
C ASP A 148 -0.41 -0.16 -19.11
N LYS A 149 -1.42 -0.91 -18.71
CA LYS A 149 -2.61 -1.25 -19.52
C LYS A 149 -3.72 -0.20 -19.41
N GLY A 150 -3.50 0.91 -18.69
CA GLY A 150 -4.49 1.95 -18.47
C GLY A 150 -5.61 1.57 -17.50
N LEU A 151 -5.44 0.49 -16.71
CA LEU A 151 -6.38 0.08 -15.66
C LEU A 151 -6.02 0.76 -14.34
N VAL A 152 -7.03 1.17 -13.59
CA VAL A 152 -6.82 1.73 -12.26
C VAL A 152 -6.53 0.60 -11.26
N LYS A 153 -5.45 0.77 -10.50
CA LYS A 153 -5.03 -0.11 -9.44
C LYS A 153 -4.94 0.65 -8.13
N LEU A 154 -5.13 -0.04 -7.03
CA LEU A 154 -5.04 0.49 -5.68
C LEU A 154 -4.09 -0.39 -4.86
N LYS A 155 -3.13 0.22 -4.20
CA LYS A 155 -2.35 -0.43 -3.14
C LYS A 155 -3.04 -0.19 -1.82
N ILE A 156 -3.32 -1.26 -1.09
CA ILE A 156 -3.92 -1.25 0.23
C ILE A 156 -2.98 -1.93 1.22
N ALA A 157 -3.07 -1.56 2.48
CA ALA A 157 -2.32 -2.18 3.56
C ALA A 157 -3.20 -2.38 4.80
N THR A 158 -2.80 -3.28 5.67
CA THR A 158 -3.34 -3.45 7.03
C THR A 158 -2.49 -2.70 8.04
N GLY A 159 -3.12 -2.04 8.99
CA GLY A 159 -2.47 -1.30 10.06
C GLY A 159 -3.41 -0.98 11.23
#